data_d48e842fae283c9c61e45e844e972ffb
#
_entry.id   d48e842fae283c9c61e45e844e972ffb
#
_cell.length_a   1.000
_cell.length_b   1.000
_cell.length_c   1.000
_cell.angle_alpha   90.00
_cell.angle_beta   90.00
_cell.angle_gamma   90.00
#
_symmetry.space_group_name_H-M   'P 1'
#
loop_
_entity.id
_entity.type
_entity.pdbx_description
1 polymer ?
#
loop_
_entity_poly.entity_id
_entity_poly.type
_entity_poly.pdbx_seq_one_letter_code
_entity_poly.pdbx_strand_id
1 'polypeptide(L)'
;SPVHSIGNQIGEVISLHQKVSDKVARQITIDVLNKVGMPQPSRTVDRYPFELSGGMRQRAMIAMALSCHPSLLIADEPTTALDVTTEAQILKLMRSLQDELGMAIMFITHNLGVIATMADHVAVMYLGKVAEFASVDQLFYNPQHPYTQALLQSIPRLGMKKEKDFHLASIRGTVPDPYNMPKGCPFHTRCSRFIKNVCDKEDPPLVETEPGHKVRCVLYAK
;
A
#
# COMPACT_ATOMS: atom_id res chain seq x y z
N SER A 1 -13.79 13.41 -10.00
CA SER A 1 -14.04 14.10 -11.28
C SER A 1 -13.59 15.57 -11.20
N PRO A 2 -12.87 16.13 -12.20
CA PRO A 2 -12.43 17.53 -12.14
C PRO A 2 -13.56 18.55 -12.29
N VAL A 3 -14.70 18.15 -12.83
CA VAL A 3 -15.84 19.02 -13.14
C VAL A 3 -16.91 19.08 -12.05
N HIS A 4 -16.72 18.36 -10.95
CA HIS A 4 -17.63 18.38 -9.81
C HIS A 4 -16.91 18.89 -8.55
N SER A 5 -17.62 19.67 -7.72
CA SER A 5 -17.07 20.13 -6.44
C SER A 5 -16.81 18.96 -5.50
N ILE A 6 -15.97 19.18 -4.50
CA ILE A 6 -15.66 18.18 -3.46
C ILE A 6 -16.95 17.75 -2.75
N GLY A 7 -17.83 18.72 -2.44
CA GLY A 7 -19.11 18.45 -1.79
C GLY A 7 -20.05 17.59 -2.63
N ASN A 8 -20.11 17.83 -3.95
CA ASN A 8 -20.94 17.03 -4.83
C ASN A 8 -20.45 15.59 -4.89
N GLN A 9 -19.12 15.38 -5.02
CA GLN A 9 -18.56 14.04 -5.12
C GLN A 9 -18.74 13.21 -3.84
N ILE A 10 -18.50 13.81 -2.68
CA ILE A 10 -18.67 13.12 -1.39
C ILE A 10 -20.18 12.97 -1.06
N GLY A 11 -20.98 14.03 -1.30
CA GLY A 11 -22.41 14.03 -1.05
C GLY A 11 -23.16 12.98 -1.88
N GLU A 12 -22.77 12.76 -3.14
CA GLU A 12 -23.32 11.71 -4.01
C GLU A 12 -23.11 10.32 -3.37
N VAL A 13 -21.90 10.01 -2.89
CA VAL A 13 -21.61 8.74 -2.21
C VAL A 13 -22.48 8.58 -0.95
N ILE A 14 -22.61 9.63 -0.14
CA ILE A 14 -23.44 9.63 1.07
C ILE A 14 -24.91 9.38 0.71
N SER A 15 -25.45 10.14 -0.26
CA SER A 15 -26.85 10.02 -0.66
C SER A 15 -27.18 8.63 -1.21
N LEU A 16 -26.28 8.03 -2.01
CA LEU A 16 -26.44 6.68 -2.55
C LEU A 16 -26.48 5.61 -1.47
N HIS A 17 -25.59 5.69 -0.48
CA HIS A 17 -25.44 4.62 0.50
C HIS A 17 -26.26 4.83 1.78
N GLN A 18 -26.53 6.08 2.19
CA GLN A 18 -27.24 6.37 3.45
C GLN A 18 -28.69 6.83 3.26
N LYS A 19 -29.14 7.01 2.00
CA LYS A 19 -30.53 7.44 1.65
C LYS A 19 -30.99 8.69 2.41
N VAL A 20 -30.14 9.68 2.54
CA VAL A 20 -30.41 10.96 3.21
C VAL A 20 -30.69 12.07 2.20
N SER A 21 -31.30 13.17 2.65
CA SER A 21 -31.50 14.35 1.80
C SER A 21 -30.18 15.08 1.50
N ASP A 22 -30.11 15.84 0.42
CA ASP A 22 -28.94 16.61 0.00
C ASP A 22 -28.42 17.56 1.09
N LYS A 23 -29.33 18.16 1.84
CA LYS A 23 -28.97 19.04 2.98
C LYS A 23 -28.22 18.26 4.06
N VAL A 24 -28.67 17.05 4.38
CA VAL A 24 -28.05 16.18 5.38
C VAL A 24 -26.73 15.64 4.82
N ALA A 25 -26.69 15.19 3.56
CA ALA A 25 -25.46 14.74 2.90
C ALA A 25 -24.39 15.83 2.89
N ARG A 26 -24.76 17.09 2.62
CA ARG A 26 -23.83 18.23 2.69
C ARG A 26 -23.26 18.44 4.11
N GLN A 27 -24.09 18.32 5.16
CA GLN A 27 -23.60 18.45 6.53
C GLN A 27 -22.65 17.33 6.89
N ILE A 28 -22.99 16.08 6.59
CA ILE A 28 -22.09 14.92 6.80
C ILE A 28 -20.77 15.12 6.03
N THR A 29 -20.83 15.65 4.80
CA THR A 29 -19.62 15.98 4.03
C THR A 29 -18.73 16.98 4.76
N ILE A 30 -19.30 18.06 5.31
CA ILE A 30 -18.53 19.04 6.07
C ILE A 30 -17.90 18.42 7.31
N ASP A 31 -18.64 17.55 8.01
CA ASP A 31 -18.18 16.88 9.23
C ASP A 31 -17.04 15.91 8.93
N VAL A 32 -17.13 15.10 7.86
CA VAL A 32 -16.06 14.19 7.49
C VAL A 32 -14.83 14.93 6.94
N LEU A 33 -15.01 16.03 6.23
CA LEU A 33 -13.90 16.90 5.82
C LEU A 33 -13.19 17.51 7.05
N ASN A 34 -13.94 17.92 8.07
CA ASN A 34 -13.36 18.38 9.33
C ASN A 34 -12.56 17.27 10.03
N LYS A 35 -13.11 16.06 10.06
CA LYS A 35 -12.48 14.87 10.66
C LYS A 35 -11.12 14.52 10.04
N VAL A 36 -10.97 14.67 8.74
CA VAL A 36 -9.69 14.48 8.06
C VAL A 36 -8.75 15.69 8.14
N GLY A 37 -9.11 16.73 8.92
CA GLY A 37 -8.30 17.92 9.09
C GLY A 37 -8.23 18.81 7.84
N MET A 38 -9.31 18.87 7.06
CA MET A 38 -9.41 19.79 5.91
C MET A 38 -9.49 21.24 6.39
N PRO A 39 -8.66 22.16 5.86
CA PRO A 39 -8.81 23.57 6.19
C PRO A 39 -10.14 24.15 5.71
N GLN A 40 -10.82 24.90 6.57
CA GLN A 40 -12.09 25.57 6.27
C GLN A 40 -13.12 24.65 5.57
N PRO A 41 -13.57 23.53 6.20
CA PRO A 41 -14.39 22.51 5.56
C PRO A 41 -15.65 23.08 4.89
N SER A 42 -16.32 24.03 5.55
CA SER A 42 -17.54 24.69 5.06
C SER A 42 -17.35 25.51 3.78
N ARG A 43 -16.11 25.91 3.46
CA ARG A 43 -15.77 26.58 2.21
C ARG A 43 -15.17 25.60 1.20
N THR A 44 -14.39 24.65 1.69
CA THR A 44 -13.71 23.66 0.84
C THR A 44 -14.70 22.71 0.18
N VAL A 45 -15.86 22.46 0.79
CA VAL A 45 -16.94 21.66 0.21
C VAL A 45 -17.41 22.19 -1.15
N ASP A 46 -17.33 23.49 -1.42
CA ASP A 46 -17.74 24.10 -2.68
C ASP A 46 -16.60 24.23 -3.71
N ARG A 47 -15.35 23.89 -3.32
CA ARG A 47 -14.19 23.96 -4.22
C ARG A 47 -14.12 22.76 -5.15
N TYR A 48 -13.41 22.95 -6.25
CA TYR A 48 -13.09 21.91 -7.23
C TYR A 48 -11.72 21.26 -6.92
N PRO A 49 -11.48 20.02 -7.37
CA PRO A 49 -10.20 19.32 -7.12
C PRO A 49 -8.96 20.08 -7.56
N PHE A 50 -9.02 20.84 -8.66
CA PHE A 50 -7.89 21.61 -9.19
C PHE A 50 -7.53 22.84 -8.33
N GLU A 51 -8.42 23.29 -7.45
CA GLU A 51 -8.17 24.38 -6.51
C GLU A 51 -7.47 23.91 -5.23
N LEU A 52 -7.28 22.59 -5.06
CA LEU A 52 -6.71 21.98 -3.88
C LEU A 52 -5.24 21.58 -4.10
N SER A 53 -4.42 21.68 -3.04
CA SER A 53 -3.08 21.09 -3.02
C SER A 53 -3.16 19.55 -3.07
N GLY A 54 -2.02 18.88 -3.36
CA GLY A 54 -1.94 17.42 -3.37
C GLY A 54 -2.43 16.79 -2.06
N GLY A 55 -1.93 17.27 -0.93
CA GLY A 55 -2.34 16.79 0.39
C GLY A 55 -3.81 17.07 0.72
N MET A 56 -4.38 18.21 0.27
CA MET A 56 -5.82 18.49 0.43
C MET A 56 -6.66 17.54 -0.43
N ARG A 57 -6.25 17.25 -1.67
CA ARG A 57 -6.92 16.26 -2.52
C ARG A 57 -6.91 14.88 -1.88
N GLN A 58 -5.78 14.48 -1.31
CA GLN A 58 -5.67 13.20 -0.61
C GLN A 58 -6.60 13.13 0.61
N ARG A 59 -6.66 14.20 1.43
CA ARG A 59 -7.62 14.30 2.55
C ARG A 59 -9.07 14.21 2.07
N ALA A 60 -9.42 14.85 0.95
CA ALA A 60 -10.77 14.75 0.37
C ALA A 60 -11.09 13.32 -0.10
N MET A 61 -10.14 12.60 -0.70
CA MET A 61 -10.31 11.20 -1.07
C MET A 61 -10.50 10.29 0.14
N ILE A 62 -9.71 10.50 1.21
CA ILE A 62 -9.87 9.78 2.49
C ILE A 62 -11.26 10.09 3.09
N ALA A 63 -11.68 11.36 3.11
CA ALA A 63 -13.00 11.76 3.59
C ALA A 63 -14.13 11.06 2.83
N MET A 64 -14.02 10.98 1.49
CA MET A 64 -14.98 10.27 0.65
C MET A 64 -15.05 8.78 1.00
N ALA A 65 -13.92 8.11 1.13
CA ALA A 65 -13.86 6.70 1.48
C ALA A 65 -14.45 6.42 2.89
N LEU A 66 -14.24 7.34 3.84
CA LEU A 66 -14.73 7.22 5.22
C LEU A 66 -16.20 7.62 5.41
N SER A 67 -16.80 8.30 4.43
CA SER A 67 -18.15 8.88 4.56
C SER A 67 -19.24 7.85 4.83
N CYS A 68 -19.00 6.56 4.49
CA CYS A 68 -19.92 5.46 4.73
C CYS A 68 -19.48 4.50 5.85
N HIS A 69 -18.57 4.90 6.72
CA HIS A 69 -18.09 4.12 7.88
C HIS A 69 -17.64 2.70 7.50
N PRO A 70 -16.65 2.53 6.62
CA PRO A 70 -16.21 1.22 6.16
C PRO A 70 -15.52 0.46 7.28
N SER A 71 -15.69 -0.88 7.30
CA SER A 71 -14.91 -1.78 8.17
C SER A 71 -13.49 -2.01 7.62
N LEU A 72 -13.27 -1.81 6.31
CA LEU A 72 -12.00 -1.96 5.62
C LEU A 72 -11.79 -0.79 4.66
N LEU A 73 -10.66 -0.10 4.80
CA LEU A 73 -10.17 0.90 3.85
C LEU A 73 -9.06 0.29 2.98
N ILE A 74 -9.24 0.28 1.66
CA ILE A 74 -8.20 -0.10 0.71
C ILE A 74 -7.53 1.18 0.22
N ALA A 75 -6.24 1.32 0.52
CA ALA A 75 -5.42 2.47 0.17
C ALA A 75 -4.37 2.07 -0.86
N ASP A 76 -4.67 2.33 -2.14
CA ASP A 76 -3.79 2.03 -3.26
C ASP A 76 -2.90 3.24 -3.54
N GLU A 77 -1.59 3.09 -3.26
CA GLU A 77 -0.56 4.13 -3.40
C GLU A 77 -0.95 5.48 -2.75
N PRO A 78 -1.41 5.52 -1.49
CA PRO A 78 -2.08 6.70 -0.94
C PRO A 78 -1.17 7.91 -0.74
N THR A 79 0.15 7.75 -0.85
CA THR A 79 1.13 8.83 -0.65
C THR A 79 1.95 9.13 -1.90
N THR A 80 1.66 8.47 -3.02
CA THR A 80 2.34 8.72 -4.30
C THR A 80 2.16 10.18 -4.74
N ALA A 81 3.24 10.79 -5.18
CA ALA A 81 3.32 12.20 -5.60
C ALA A 81 3.09 13.24 -4.48
N LEU A 82 3.21 12.86 -3.20
CA LEU A 82 3.28 13.77 -2.07
C LEU A 82 4.74 14.03 -1.67
N ASP A 83 5.02 15.22 -1.15
CA ASP A 83 6.30 15.47 -0.48
C ASP A 83 6.38 14.73 0.86
N VAL A 84 7.60 14.51 1.35
CA VAL A 84 7.87 13.71 2.57
C VAL A 84 7.09 14.20 3.79
N THR A 85 6.95 15.52 3.93
CA THR A 85 6.24 16.11 5.07
C THR A 85 4.74 15.84 4.98
N THR A 86 4.16 16.02 3.81
CA THR A 86 2.75 15.74 3.56
C THR A 86 2.46 14.24 3.65
N GLU A 87 3.35 13.38 3.14
CA GLU A 87 3.26 11.92 3.30
C GLU A 87 3.14 11.55 4.79
N ALA A 88 4.08 12.02 5.62
CA ALA A 88 4.07 11.72 7.06
C ALA A 88 2.77 12.20 7.74
N GLN A 89 2.23 13.35 7.34
CA GLN A 89 0.96 13.85 7.87
C GLN A 89 -0.23 12.98 7.47
N ILE A 90 -0.28 12.50 6.22
CA ILE A 90 -1.34 11.61 5.73
C ILE A 90 -1.27 10.26 6.44
N LEU A 91 -0.08 9.66 6.60
CA LEU A 91 0.07 8.40 7.32
C LEU A 91 -0.34 8.52 8.79
N LYS A 92 0.06 9.60 9.46
CA LYS A 92 -0.39 9.89 10.83
C LYS A 92 -1.91 10.05 10.93
N LEU A 93 -2.52 10.75 9.98
CA LEU A 93 -3.98 10.89 9.90
C LEU A 93 -4.64 9.52 9.73
N MET A 94 -4.16 8.67 8.82
CA MET A 94 -4.74 7.35 8.57
C MET A 94 -4.64 6.46 9.82
N ARG A 95 -3.52 6.48 10.56
CA ARG A 95 -3.37 5.75 11.83
C ARG A 95 -4.38 6.26 12.87
N SER A 96 -4.49 7.57 13.07
CA SER A 96 -5.47 8.16 14.00
C SER A 96 -6.91 7.78 13.67
N LEU A 97 -7.26 7.77 12.36
CA LEU A 97 -8.59 7.36 11.92
C LEU A 97 -8.84 5.85 12.08
N GLN A 98 -7.81 5.02 11.90
CA GLN A 98 -7.87 3.59 12.16
C GLN A 98 -8.19 3.32 13.63
N ASP A 99 -7.46 3.97 14.54
CA ASP A 99 -7.63 3.81 15.98
C ASP A 99 -9.01 4.32 16.45
N GLU A 100 -9.45 5.47 15.91
CA GLU A 100 -10.74 6.08 16.29
C GLU A 100 -11.95 5.29 15.78
N LEU A 101 -11.86 4.76 14.56
CA LEU A 101 -12.99 4.09 13.89
C LEU A 101 -12.98 2.57 14.05
N GLY A 102 -11.88 1.98 14.55
CA GLY A 102 -11.73 0.54 14.68
C GLY A 102 -11.75 -0.21 13.35
N MET A 103 -11.35 0.45 12.25
CA MET A 103 -11.35 -0.13 10.90
C MET A 103 -10.01 -0.79 10.57
N ALA A 104 -10.05 -1.78 9.68
CA ALA A 104 -8.83 -2.30 9.07
C ALA A 104 -8.39 -1.42 7.89
N ILE A 105 -7.06 -1.34 7.64
CA ILE A 105 -6.52 -0.67 6.46
C ILE A 105 -5.66 -1.66 5.68
N MET A 106 -5.93 -1.80 4.38
CA MET A 106 -5.09 -2.53 3.45
C MET A 106 -4.30 -1.54 2.61
N PHE A 107 -3.00 -1.42 2.87
CA PHE A 107 -2.09 -0.60 2.06
C PHE A 107 -1.58 -1.39 0.84
N ILE A 108 -1.66 -0.80 -0.34
CA ILE A 108 -0.96 -1.26 -1.54
C ILE A 108 0.11 -0.21 -1.82
N THR A 109 1.38 -0.58 -1.73
CA THR A 109 2.48 0.37 -1.90
C THR A 109 3.79 -0.36 -2.24
N HIS A 110 4.68 0.32 -2.93
CA HIS A 110 6.07 -0.10 -3.13
C HIS A 110 7.04 0.57 -2.13
N ASN A 111 6.55 1.45 -1.26
CA ASN A 111 7.36 2.13 -0.26
C ASN A 111 7.50 1.28 1.02
N LEU A 112 8.65 0.61 1.15
CA LEU A 112 8.95 -0.25 2.31
C LEU A 112 9.04 0.53 3.63
N GLY A 113 9.33 1.83 3.60
CA GLY A 113 9.28 2.71 4.78
C GLY A 113 7.86 2.88 5.32
N VAL A 114 6.87 3.04 4.42
CA VAL A 114 5.45 3.07 4.79
C VAL A 114 5.03 1.74 5.42
N ILE A 115 5.42 0.63 4.80
CA ILE A 115 5.12 -0.72 5.32
C ILE A 115 5.68 -0.90 6.73
N ALA A 116 6.95 -0.55 6.95
CA ALA A 116 7.61 -0.69 8.26
C ALA A 116 6.94 0.10 9.38
N THR A 117 6.25 1.21 9.05
CA THR A 117 5.61 2.08 10.04
C THR A 117 4.12 1.84 10.22
N MET A 118 3.44 1.29 9.20
CA MET A 118 1.98 1.21 9.17
C MET A 118 1.43 -0.22 9.26
N ALA A 119 2.18 -1.22 8.77
CA ALA A 119 1.65 -2.57 8.63
C ALA A 119 1.90 -3.45 9.86
N ASP A 120 0.93 -4.31 10.19
CA ASP A 120 1.11 -5.42 11.13
C ASP A 120 1.55 -6.69 10.39
N HIS A 121 0.97 -6.93 9.20
CA HIS A 121 1.29 -8.05 8.32
C HIS A 121 1.55 -7.56 6.89
N VAL A 122 2.39 -8.27 6.17
CA VAL A 122 2.82 -7.90 4.82
C VAL A 122 2.70 -9.09 3.88
N ALA A 123 2.08 -8.86 2.73
CA ALA A 123 2.08 -9.78 1.59
C ALA A 123 3.01 -9.22 0.51
N VAL A 124 4.15 -9.83 0.30
CA VAL A 124 5.05 -9.49 -0.82
C VAL A 124 4.56 -10.19 -2.07
N MET A 125 4.25 -9.41 -3.11
CA MET A 125 3.71 -9.93 -4.36
C MET A 125 4.73 -9.85 -5.49
N TYR A 126 4.76 -10.87 -6.33
CA TYR A 126 5.53 -10.88 -7.57
C TYR A 126 4.71 -11.49 -8.71
N LEU A 127 4.52 -10.76 -9.81
CA LEU A 127 3.71 -11.17 -10.96
C LEU A 127 2.35 -11.77 -10.57
N GLY A 128 1.58 -11.05 -9.72
CA GLY A 128 0.25 -11.46 -9.31
C GLY A 128 0.18 -12.58 -8.26
N LYS A 129 1.31 -13.12 -7.79
CA LYS A 129 1.36 -14.17 -6.77
C LYS A 129 1.97 -13.68 -5.48
N VAL A 130 1.45 -14.16 -4.34
CA VAL A 130 2.07 -13.93 -3.04
C VAL A 130 3.33 -14.79 -2.96
N ALA A 131 4.49 -14.13 -2.94
CA ALA A 131 5.81 -14.77 -2.79
C ALA A 131 6.11 -15.07 -1.31
N GLU A 132 5.74 -14.14 -0.41
CA GLU A 132 5.93 -14.25 1.03
C GLU A 132 4.85 -13.49 1.78
N PHE A 133 4.36 -14.04 2.89
CA PHE A 133 3.42 -13.41 3.81
C PHE A 133 3.91 -13.62 5.23
N ALA A 134 4.04 -12.54 5.99
CA ALA A 134 4.54 -12.59 7.37
C ALA A 134 4.13 -11.35 8.17
N SER A 135 4.38 -11.35 9.48
CA SER A 135 4.38 -10.12 10.25
C SER A 135 5.46 -9.16 9.75
N VAL A 136 5.30 -7.87 10.00
CA VAL A 136 6.30 -6.86 9.58
C VAL A 136 7.68 -7.19 10.15
N ASP A 137 7.77 -7.61 11.40
CA ASP A 137 9.03 -7.98 12.05
C ASP A 137 9.68 -9.21 11.40
N GLN A 138 8.91 -10.28 11.17
CA GLN A 138 9.43 -11.47 10.49
C GLN A 138 9.94 -11.12 9.08
N LEU A 139 9.20 -10.29 8.34
CA LEU A 139 9.59 -9.91 6.98
C LEU A 139 10.90 -9.10 6.95
N PHE A 140 11.07 -8.14 7.86
CA PHE A 140 12.25 -7.26 7.87
C PHE A 140 13.49 -7.90 8.51
N TYR A 141 13.32 -8.77 9.52
CA TYR A 141 14.44 -9.37 10.24
C TYR A 141 14.75 -10.81 9.81
N ASN A 142 13.78 -11.56 9.27
CA ASN A 142 13.94 -12.94 8.81
C ASN A 142 13.26 -13.21 7.45
N PRO A 143 13.53 -12.40 6.39
CA PRO A 143 12.95 -12.63 5.07
C PRO A 143 13.41 -13.97 4.51
N GLN A 144 12.48 -14.78 4.04
CA GLN A 144 12.77 -16.14 3.57
C GLN A 144 12.79 -16.25 2.05
N HIS A 145 11.84 -15.60 1.35
CA HIS A 145 11.83 -15.66 -0.11
C HIS A 145 12.99 -14.89 -0.73
N PRO A 146 13.73 -15.43 -1.71
CA PRO A 146 14.86 -14.74 -2.35
C PRO A 146 14.51 -13.38 -2.96
N TYR A 147 13.28 -13.19 -3.44
CA TYR A 147 12.80 -11.89 -3.92
C TYR A 147 12.70 -10.87 -2.80
N THR A 148 12.10 -11.25 -1.67
CA THR A 148 11.98 -10.38 -0.49
C THR A 148 13.36 -9.97 0.04
N GLN A 149 14.29 -10.92 0.12
CA GLN A 149 15.67 -10.66 0.52
C GLN A 149 16.34 -9.64 -0.41
N ALA A 150 16.17 -9.80 -1.73
CA ALA A 150 16.72 -8.89 -2.72
C ALA A 150 16.07 -7.50 -2.66
N LEU A 151 14.76 -7.40 -2.44
CA LEU A 151 14.04 -6.14 -2.23
C LEU A 151 14.59 -5.38 -1.02
N LEU A 152 14.70 -6.04 0.13
CA LEU A 152 15.19 -5.41 1.36
C LEU A 152 16.67 -5.00 1.26
N GLN A 153 17.48 -5.73 0.50
CA GLN A 153 18.88 -5.37 0.23
C GLN A 153 19.03 -4.18 -0.73
N SER A 154 18.02 -3.87 -1.53
CA SER A 154 18.03 -2.71 -2.43
C SER A 154 17.66 -1.39 -1.76
N ILE A 155 17.27 -1.41 -0.47
CA ILE A 155 16.96 -0.19 0.29
C ILE A 155 18.24 0.47 0.79
N PRO A 156 18.46 1.77 0.52
CA PRO A 156 19.54 2.52 1.13
C PRO A 156 19.36 2.58 2.65
N ARG A 157 20.32 2.06 3.41
CA ARG A 157 20.31 2.20 4.88
C ARG A 157 21.02 3.50 5.27
N LEU A 158 20.37 4.32 6.09
CA LEU A 158 20.99 5.50 6.68
C LEU A 158 22.20 5.06 7.55
N GLY A 159 23.35 5.72 7.35
CA GLY A 159 24.57 5.43 8.13
C GLY A 159 25.54 4.42 7.50
N MET A 160 25.24 3.82 6.34
CA MET A 160 26.26 3.08 5.59
C MET A 160 27.34 4.06 5.11
N LYS A 161 28.57 3.91 5.59
CA LYS A 161 29.72 4.66 5.05
C LYS A 161 29.78 4.40 3.55
N LYS A 162 29.80 5.47 2.76
CA LYS A 162 30.06 5.41 1.31
C LYS A 162 31.51 4.94 1.14
N GLU A 163 31.75 3.65 1.14
CA GLU A 163 32.94 3.11 0.48
C GLU A 163 32.82 3.43 -1.00
N LYS A 164 33.91 3.84 -1.65
CA LYS A 164 33.92 4.32 -3.04
C LYS A 164 33.31 3.32 -4.04
N ASP A 165 33.13 2.04 -3.65
CA ASP A 165 32.58 0.95 -4.47
C ASP A 165 31.25 0.40 -3.95
N PHE A 166 30.51 1.14 -3.10
CA PHE A 166 29.21 0.68 -2.61
C PHE A 166 28.16 0.78 -3.71
N HIS A 167 27.88 -0.33 -4.37
CA HIS A 167 26.74 -0.50 -5.26
C HIS A 167 25.54 -1.05 -4.47
N LEU A 168 24.42 -0.33 -4.52
CA LEU A 168 23.15 -0.88 -4.03
C LEU A 168 22.88 -2.20 -4.76
N ALA A 169 22.54 -3.24 -4.00
CA ALA A 169 22.16 -4.52 -4.57
C ALA A 169 20.93 -4.33 -5.47
N SER A 170 21.10 -4.50 -6.76
CA SER A 170 20.00 -4.48 -7.72
C SER A 170 19.55 -5.89 -8.04
N ILE A 171 18.23 -6.09 -8.17
CA ILE A 171 17.69 -7.38 -8.61
C ILE A 171 18.03 -7.56 -10.09
N ARG A 172 18.86 -8.55 -10.42
CA ARG A 172 19.37 -8.80 -11.77
C ARG A 172 18.22 -9.15 -12.74
N GLY A 173 18.41 -8.79 -14.01
CA GLY A 173 17.49 -9.11 -15.11
C GLY A 173 16.25 -8.22 -15.14
N THR A 174 15.42 -8.42 -16.15
CA THR A 174 14.15 -7.69 -16.35
C THR A 174 12.98 -8.48 -15.77
N VAL A 175 11.92 -7.79 -15.36
CA VAL A 175 10.68 -8.44 -14.97
C VAL A 175 10.08 -9.13 -16.19
N PRO A 176 9.72 -10.42 -16.10
CA PRO A 176 9.05 -11.10 -17.20
C PRO A 176 7.73 -10.43 -17.60
N ASP A 177 7.36 -10.57 -18.86
CA ASP A 177 6.09 -10.09 -19.37
C ASP A 177 4.93 -10.82 -18.67
N PRO A 178 3.97 -10.11 -18.06
CA PRO A 178 2.79 -10.71 -17.43
C PRO A 178 1.93 -11.55 -18.37
N TYR A 179 1.96 -11.29 -19.68
CA TYR A 179 1.24 -12.06 -20.70
C TYR A 179 2.01 -13.30 -21.16
N ASN A 180 3.31 -13.38 -20.88
CA ASN A 180 4.16 -14.52 -21.21
C ASN A 180 4.97 -14.96 -19.98
N MET A 181 4.24 -15.40 -18.96
CA MET A 181 4.84 -15.80 -17.68
C MET A 181 5.71 -17.03 -17.84
N PRO A 182 6.90 -17.06 -17.21
CA PRO A 182 7.75 -18.24 -17.21
C PRO A 182 7.06 -19.39 -16.47
N LYS A 183 7.29 -20.64 -16.94
CA LYS A 183 6.83 -21.84 -16.24
C LYS A 183 7.51 -21.95 -14.88
N GLY A 184 6.84 -22.55 -13.91
CA GLY A 184 7.38 -22.74 -12.56
C GLY A 184 7.30 -21.50 -11.69
N CYS A 185 8.27 -21.30 -10.82
CA CYS A 185 8.34 -20.14 -9.95
C CYS A 185 8.51 -18.84 -10.79
N PRO A 186 7.61 -17.85 -10.69
CA PRO A 186 7.69 -16.64 -11.52
C PRO A 186 9.00 -15.85 -11.37
N PHE A 187 9.65 -15.97 -10.22
CA PHE A 187 10.91 -15.29 -9.92
C PHE A 187 12.16 -16.04 -10.36
N HIS A 188 12.06 -17.29 -10.84
CA HIS A 188 13.22 -18.16 -11.08
C HIS A 188 14.25 -17.56 -12.05
N THR A 189 13.83 -16.81 -13.08
CA THR A 189 14.71 -16.18 -14.07
C THR A 189 15.63 -15.10 -13.48
N ARG A 190 15.28 -14.59 -12.30
CA ARG A 190 16.00 -13.53 -11.58
C ARG A 190 16.53 -13.97 -10.22
N CYS A 191 16.26 -15.24 -9.87
CA CYS A 191 16.56 -15.78 -8.55
C CYS A 191 18.05 -16.15 -8.42
N SER A 192 18.73 -15.61 -7.41
CA SER A 192 20.13 -15.98 -7.10
C SER A 192 20.26 -17.42 -6.56
N ARG A 193 19.16 -18.02 -6.11
CA ARG A 193 19.08 -19.39 -5.59
C ARG A 193 18.32 -20.33 -6.54
N PHE A 194 18.37 -20.06 -7.84
CA PHE A 194 17.71 -20.90 -8.85
C PHE A 194 18.23 -22.34 -8.85
N ILE A 195 17.31 -23.29 -8.79
CA ILE A 195 17.60 -24.72 -8.90
C ILE A 195 17.03 -25.21 -10.23
N LYS A 196 17.92 -25.56 -11.18
CA LYS A 196 17.56 -26.04 -12.51
C LYS A 196 16.74 -27.33 -12.40
N ASN A 197 15.76 -27.50 -13.27
CA ASN A 197 14.81 -28.62 -13.31
C ASN A 197 13.90 -28.75 -12.07
N VAL A 198 13.88 -27.74 -11.17
CA VAL A 198 12.98 -27.68 -10.04
C VAL A 198 12.19 -26.37 -10.12
N CYS A 199 12.87 -25.23 -10.02
CA CYS A 199 12.20 -23.91 -10.02
C CYS A 199 11.57 -23.54 -11.37
N ASP A 200 12.01 -24.14 -12.47
CA ASP A 200 11.54 -23.90 -13.85
C ASP A 200 10.46 -24.88 -14.31
N LYS A 201 10.05 -25.82 -13.46
CA LYS A 201 9.03 -26.83 -13.82
C LYS A 201 7.66 -26.52 -13.23
N GLU A 202 7.58 -26.41 -11.92
CA GLU A 202 6.33 -26.26 -11.19
C GLU A 202 6.36 -25.02 -10.29
N ASP A 203 5.20 -24.38 -10.16
CA ASP A 203 5.03 -23.28 -9.23
C ASP A 203 4.97 -23.82 -7.80
N PRO A 204 5.87 -23.40 -6.89
CA PRO A 204 5.87 -23.93 -5.55
C PRO A 204 4.60 -23.51 -4.78
N PRO A 205 4.08 -24.40 -3.92
CA PRO A 205 2.98 -24.01 -3.04
C PRO A 205 3.40 -22.94 -2.04
N LEU A 206 2.41 -22.18 -1.54
CA LEU A 206 2.62 -21.29 -0.41
C LEU A 206 2.58 -22.15 0.87
N VAL A 207 3.72 -22.35 1.51
CA VAL A 207 3.87 -23.18 2.72
C VAL A 207 4.14 -22.33 3.95
N GLU A 208 3.60 -22.73 5.08
CA GLU A 208 3.89 -22.09 6.37
C GLU A 208 5.16 -22.68 6.96
N THR A 209 6.17 -21.83 7.20
CA THR A 209 7.50 -22.22 7.71
C THR A 209 7.63 -21.97 9.20
N GLU A 210 6.96 -20.94 9.69
CA GLU A 210 6.85 -20.55 11.11
C GLU A 210 5.43 -20.04 11.33
N PRO A 211 4.92 -19.98 12.57
CA PRO A 211 3.59 -19.46 12.85
C PRO A 211 3.33 -18.09 12.19
N GLY A 212 2.36 -18.03 11.28
CA GLY A 212 2.01 -16.83 10.52
C GLY A 212 2.97 -16.44 9.39
N HIS A 213 4.10 -17.14 9.19
CA HIS A 213 5.08 -16.89 8.14
C HIS A 213 4.93 -17.90 6.99
N LYS A 214 4.48 -17.43 5.83
CA LYS A 214 4.21 -18.27 4.66
C LYS A 214 5.11 -17.87 3.49
N VAL A 215 5.68 -18.84 2.81
CA VAL A 215 6.67 -18.65 1.74
C VAL A 215 6.33 -19.51 0.54
N ARG A 216 6.37 -18.93 -0.66
CA ARG A 216 6.19 -19.63 -1.93
C ARG A 216 7.54 -19.90 -2.58
N CYS A 217 8.27 -20.88 -2.08
CA CYS A 217 9.61 -21.19 -2.58
C CYS A 217 9.94 -22.68 -2.40
N VAL A 218 10.53 -23.31 -3.41
CA VAL A 218 10.95 -24.74 -3.37
C VAL A 218 11.96 -25.04 -2.26
N LEU A 219 12.71 -24.06 -1.79
CA LEU A 219 13.65 -24.24 -0.68
C LEU A 219 12.97 -24.62 0.64
N TYR A 220 11.67 -24.34 0.77
CA TYR A 220 10.86 -24.58 1.95
C TYR A 220 9.71 -25.58 1.70
N ALA A 221 9.36 -25.82 0.44
CA ALA A 221 8.40 -26.86 0.07
C ALA A 221 9.12 -28.23 0.16
N LYS A 222 8.78 -29.02 1.17
CA LYS A 222 9.20 -30.42 1.30
C LYS A 222 8.26 -31.33 0.52
#